data_d44cd847fea0819f42676cec83e25829
#
_entry.id   d44cd847fea0819f42676cec83e25829
#
_cell.length_a   1.000
_cell.length_b   1.000
_cell.length_c   1.000
_cell.angle_alpha   90.00
_cell.angle_beta   90.00
_cell.angle_gamma   90.00
#
_symmetry.space_group_name_H-M   'P 1'
#
loop_
_entity.id
_entity.type
_entity.pdbx_description
1 polymer ?
#
loop_
_entity_poly.entity_id
_entity_poly.type
_entity_poly.pdbx_seq_one_letter_code
_entity_poly.pdbx_strand_id
1 'polypeptide(L)'
;MKADLRWWRDDETDVAGAVFKTVRRIQQMQGDRITALLEALCLYDDWQALGLVLGDFAVRRTEIKGRLALNMIRSCCDTVHAEIIQSRPRPMFLTAGGDFTLRRKGERMGKFIEGVFSETDFDDIASQCALDALVCGYGAVRIDEQDGRVCLERVLPYELWVDRRDGYYGHPRAIYLTRWVDRQVLIELYPDSAEQIKASHDVLDQSWRWEDAENDQVCVVEAWHLPSGKDAGDGRHVIAVSGATLYDEEWTSQTFPFAFLRWKRPTAGFYPRGLADELRKLQRALNVATADIEEGQEAHTHTKVGIERGSKINKGHFTSDAKTFIEFDRNPPVPIVFPAVAPEVYNWVKQLVDWCFQISGTSQAASRSEKQAGVVSGVAVRMTADLQSKRFISFARSYERFYIDTAREIVRMMERLSDEDASYDVVFRAKSHVEKIGWGDVKLDEGSYALQVWPTNLLPSTPQGRLETIMDMLNSGFADKLGIPGEQILKLMDFPDTEAVFSTVTAAWELVEKLLEKMLDAGDYSAPEPFYNLSLCVLVAVRHYMQWRLWDVPEDRMDLLRQWISDCKALMPPPAPPAAPPVAPPGPAPDAGALPPELAAA
;
A
#
# COMPACT_ATOMS: atom_id res chain seq x y z
N MET A 1 -16.99 -15.69 -42.63
CA MET A 1 -17.88 -15.38 -41.49
C MET A 1 -17.03 -14.84 -40.36
N LYS A 2 -17.23 -13.60 -39.88
CA LYS A 2 -16.61 -13.17 -38.61
C LYS A 2 -17.32 -13.97 -37.53
N ALA A 3 -16.61 -14.86 -36.84
CA ALA A 3 -17.15 -15.56 -35.69
C ALA A 3 -17.67 -14.50 -34.70
N ASP A 4 -18.94 -14.61 -34.32
CA ASP A 4 -19.50 -13.76 -33.29
C ASP A 4 -18.85 -14.18 -31.97
N LEU A 5 -17.99 -13.32 -31.41
CA LEU A 5 -17.24 -13.59 -30.20
C LEU A 5 -17.99 -13.12 -28.95
N ARG A 6 -19.32 -12.98 -29.06
CA ARG A 6 -20.19 -12.50 -27.98
C ARG A 6 -20.63 -13.67 -27.11
N TRP A 7 -19.71 -14.21 -26.34
CA TRP A 7 -19.91 -15.34 -25.42
C TRP A 7 -20.99 -15.09 -24.35
N TRP A 8 -21.35 -13.84 -24.11
CA TRP A 8 -22.34 -13.44 -23.10
C TRP A 8 -23.79 -13.52 -23.59
N ARG A 9 -24.02 -13.91 -24.83
CA ARG A 9 -25.38 -14.08 -25.36
C ARG A 9 -25.90 -15.47 -25.02
N ASP A 10 -27.21 -15.54 -24.77
CA ASP A 10 -27.92 -16.77 -24.41
C ASP A 10 -27.96 -17.80 -25.55
N ASP A 11 -27.77 -17.37 -26.80
CA ASP A 11 -27.78 -18.23 -28.00
C ASP A 11 -26.43 -18.90 -28.31
N GLU A 12 -25.38 -18.59 -27.52
CA GLU A 12 -24.06 -19.22 -27.69
C GLU A 12 -24.05 -20.63 -27.07
N THR A 13 -23.87 -21.65 -27.90
CA THR A 13 -23.86 -23.05 -27.47
C THR A 13 -22.51 -23.55 -26.98
N ASP A 14 -21.40 -22.89 -27.37
CA ASP A 14 -20.02 -23.20 -26.95
C ASP A 14 -19.40 -21.98 -26.25
N VAL A 15 -19.92 -21.69 -25.06
CA VAL A 15 -19.50 -20.52 -24.26
C VAL A 15 -18.00 -20.61 -23.92
N ALA A 16 -17.51 -21.78 -23.46
CA ALA A 16 -16.10 -21.98 -23.15
C ALA A 16 -15.19 -21.72 -24.36
N GLY A 17 -15.54 -22.29 -25.50
CA GLY A 17 -14.77 -22.09 -26.74
C GLY A 17 -14.79 -20.63 -27.21
N ALA A 18 -15.90 -19.90 -27.05
CA ALA A 18 -16.02 -18.50 -27.40
C ALA A 18 -15.17 -17.61 -26.46
N VAL A 19 -15.17 -17.89 -25.13
CA VAL A 19 -14.33 -17.20 -24.14
C VAL A 19 -12.84 -17.41 -24.47
N PHE A 20 -12.40 -18.65 -24.66
CA PHE A 20 -11.00 -18.96 -25.00
C PHE A 20 -10.55 -18.33 -26.33
N LYS A 21 -11.39 -18.35 -27.36
CA LYS A 21 -11.11 -17.67 -28.64
C LYS A 21 -10.93 -16.16 -28.45
N THR A 22 -11.77 -15.56 -27.59
CA THR A 22 -11.71 -14.12 -27.29
C THR A 22 -10.41 -13.79 -26.58
N VAL A 23 -10.06 -14.51 -25.51
CA VAL A 23 -8.82 -14.30 -24.74
C VAL A 23 -7.59 -14.50 -25.62
N ARG A 24 -7.53 -15.57 -26.40
CA ARG A 24 -6.44 -15.84 -27.34
C ARG A 24 -6.23 -14.70 -28.35
N ARG A 25 -7.33 -14.16 -28.88
CA ARG A 25 -7.26 -12.99 -29.77
C ARG A 25 -6.72 -11.76 -29.04
N ILE A 26 -7.15 -11.50 -27.80
CA ILE A 26 -6.68 -10.38 -26.99
C ILE A 26 -5.17 -10.52 -26.73
N GLN A 27 -4.72 -11.72 -26.36
CA GLN A 27 -3.30 -12.03 -26.13
C GLN A 27 -2.45 -11.76 -27.37
N GLN A 28 -2.87 -12.25 -28.52
CA GLN A 28 -2.18 -12.03 -29.80
C GLN A 28 -2.08 -10.54 -30.16
N MET A 29 -3.13 -9.75 -29.88
CA MET A 29 -3.13 -8.31 -30.14
C MET A 29 -2.31 -7.49 -29.15
N GLN A 30 -1.99 -8.04 -27.99
CA GLN A 30 -1.30 -7.37 -26.88
C GLN A 30 0.09 -7.96 -26.59
N GLY A 31 0.64 -8.77 -27.48
CA GLY A 31 1.96 -9.38 -27.31
C GLY A 31 3.05 -8.37 -26.95
N ASP A 32 3.11 -7.23 -27.67
CA ASP A 32 4.08 -6.16 -27.39
C ASP A 32 3.95 -5.59 -25.97
N ARG A 33 2.70 -5.48 -25.45
CA ARG A 33 2.45 -5.01 -24.09
C ARG A 33 2.99 -5.99 -23.07
N ILE A 34 2.70 -7.28 -23.26
CA ILE A 34 3.16 -8.33 -22.34
C ILE A 34 4.67 -8.42 -22.35
N THR A 35 5.30 -8.41 -23.53
CA THR A 35 6.77 -8.39 -23.62
C THR A 35 7.38 -7.21 -22.87
N ALA A 36 6.82 -6.01 -23.02
CA ALA A 36 7.30 -4.82 -22.33
C ALA A 36 7.13 -4.92 -20.80
N LEU A 37 6.02 -5.50 -20.35
CA LEU A 37 5.72 -5.71 -18.93
C LEU A 37 6.66 -6.75 -18.31
N LEU A 38 6.83 -7.90 -18.97
CA LEU A 38 7.75 -8.94 -18.50
C LEU A 38 9.20 -8.46 -18.47
N GLU A 39 9.60 -7.68 -19.47
CA GLU A 39 10.91 -7.06 -19.46
C GLU A 39 11.10 -6.10 -18.27
N ALA A 40 10.09 -5.29 -17.94
CA ALA A 40 10.15 -4.40 -16.77
C ALA A 40 10.29 -5.20 -15.47
N LEU A 41 9.58 -6.33 -15.33
CA LEU A 41 9.72 -7.26 -14.21
C LEU A 41 11.14 -7.86 -14.14
N CYS A 42 11.66 -8.38 -15.27
CA CYS A 42 13.01 -8.94 -15.33
C CYS A 42 14.08 -7.92 -14.96
N LEU A 43 13.92 -6.67 -15.36
CA LEU A 43 14.86 -5.61 -15.02
C LEU A 43 14.73 -5.17 -13.55
N TYR A 44 13.53 -5.17 -13.00
CA TYR A 44 13.31 -4.88 -11.59
C TYR A 44 13.93 -5.94 -10.68
N ASP A 45 13.71 -7.22 -10.96
CA ASP A 45 14.23 -8.35 -10.19
C ASP A 45 15.69 -8.70 -10.52
N ASP A 46 16.29 -7.98 -11.48
CA ASP A 46 17.68 -8.15 -11.91
C ASP A 46 18.01 -9.57 -12.42
N TRP A 47 17.10 -10.16 -13.18
CA TRP A 47 17.26 -11.51 -13.72
C TRP A 47 18.49 -11.67 -14.60
N GLN A 48 18.99 -10.58 -15.21
CA GLN A 48 20.24 -10.61 -15.97
C GLN A 48 21.45 -10.94 -15.09
N ALA A 49 21.50 -10.45 -13.85
CA ALA A 49 22.55 -10.81 -12.88
C ALA A 49 22.47 -12.30 -12.50
N LEU A 50 21.26 -12.89 -12.53
CA LEU A 50 21.04 -14.30 -12.28
C LEU A 50 21.31 -15.18 -13.54
N GLY A 51 21.73 -14.58 -14.67
CA GLY A 51 21.91 -15.27 -15.94
C GLY A 51 20.61 -15.66 -16.62
N LEU A 52 19.49 -15.05 -16.25
CA LEU A 52 18.20 -15.26 -16.85
C LEU A 52 17.95 -14.22 -17.95
N VAL A 53 17.56 -14.67 -19.13
CA VAL A 53 17.25 -13.83 -20.28
C VAL A 53 15.87 -14.15 -20.79
N LEU A 54 15.09 -13.11 -21.07
CA LEU A 54 13.80 -13.23 -21.72
C LEU A 54 14.04 -13.52 -23.21
N GLY A 55 13.91 -14.78 -23.65
CA GLY A 55 14.00 -15.17 -25.05
C GLY A 55 12.65 -15.69 -25.54
N ASP A 56 12.19 -15.26 -26.73
CA ASP A 56 10.96 -15.72 -27.39
C ASP A 56 9.77 -15.97 -26.45
N PHE A 57 9.54 -15.04 -25.50
CA PHE A 57 8.53 -15.11 -24.43
C PHE A 57 8.77 -16.16 -23.34
N ALA A 58 9.82 -16.96 -23.41
CA ALA A 58 10.22 -17.86 -22.34
C ALA A 58 11.43 -17.31 -21.58
N VAL A 59 11.46 -17.52 -20.29
CA VAL A 59 12.65 -17.21 -19.47
C VAL A 59 13.64 -18.35 -19.66
N ARG A 60 14.74 -18.08 -20.35
CA ARG A 60 15.80 -19.07 -20.56
C ARG A 60 16.99 -18.75 -19.67
N ARG A 61 17.49 -19.77 -18.97
CA ARG A 61 18.76 -19.66 -18.26
C ARG A 61 19.90 -19.69 -19.28
N THR A 62 20.70 -18.63 -19.35
CA THR A 62 21.90 -18.59 -20.16
C THR A 62 23.12 -18.82 -19.29
N GLU A 63 24.14 -19.48 -19.84
CA GLU A 63 25.45 -19.67 -19.17
C GLU A 63 26.29 -18.36 -19.14
N ILE A 64 25.62 -17.22 -19.04
CA ILE A 64 26.30 -15.93 -18.95
C ILE A 64 26.87 -15.81 -17.55
N LYS A 65 28.17 -15.62 -17.44
CA LYS A 65 28.82 -15.21 -16.18
C LYS A 65 28.09 -14.00 -15.62
N GLY A 66 27.83 -14.01 -14.30
CA GLY A 66 27.16 -12.90 -13.63
C GLY A 66 27.82 -11.57 -14.05
N ARG A 67 27.03 -10.68 -14.66
CA ARG A 67 27.48 -9.35 -15.08
C ARG A 67 27.13 -8.36 -14.00
N LEU A 68 28.02 -7.38 -13.81
CA LEU A 68 27.74 -6.27 -12.90
C LEU A 68 26.52 -5.49 -13.39
N ALA A 69 25.45 -5.51 -12.62
CA ALA A 69 24.24 -4.74 -12.89
C ALA A 69 24.03 -3.66 -11.81
N LEU A 70 23.86 -2.42 -12.25
CA LEU A 70 23.48 -1.32 -11.38
C LEU A 70 21.96 -1.10 -11.54
N ASN A 71 21.15 -1.75 -10.68
CA ASN A 71 19.70 -1.73 -10.80
C ASN A 71 19.10 -0.42 -10.29
N MET A 72 18.98 0.56 -11.20
CA MET A 72 18.36 1.85 -10.92
C MET A 72 16.83 1.79 -10.88
N ILE A 73 16.22 0.87 -11.66
CA ILE A 73 14.76 0.65 -11.63
C ILE A 73 14.32 0.27 -10.23
N ARG A 74 14.97 -0.74 -9.64
CA ARG A 74 14.65 -1.20 -8.28
C ARG A 74 14.83 -0.08 -7.26
N SER A 75 15.97 0.60 -7.30
CA SER A 75 16.26 1.70 -6.37
C SER A 75 15.20 2.81 -6.43
N CYS A 76 14.74 3.20 -7.63
CA CYS A 76 13.73 4.24 -7.80
C CYS A 76 12.33 3.74 -7.38
N CYS A 77 11.94 2.52 -7.77
CA CYS A 77 10.63 1.95 -7.43
C CYS A 77 10.50 1.73 -5.92
N ASP A 78 11.51 1.14 -5.27
CA ASP A 78 11.48 0.88 -3.83
C ASP A 78 11.43 2.18 -3.01
N THR A 79 12.11 3.24 -3.48
CA THR A 79 12.05 4.56 -2.81
C THR A 79 10.64 5.14 -2.85
N VAL A 80 9.97 5.11 -4.01
CA VAL A 80 8.58 5.60 -4.15
C VAL A 80 7.61 4.71 -3.39
N HIS A 81 7.79 3.40 -3.48
CA HIS A 81 6.98 2.42 -2.77
C HIS A 81 7.02 2.65 -1.26
N ALA A 82 8.22 2.76 -0.67
CA ALA A 82 8.39 3.00 0.75
C ALA A 82 7.74 4.32 1.22
N GLU A 83 7.72 5.36 0.40
CA GLU A 83 7.07 6.64 0.71
C GLU A 83 5.54 6.50 0.73
N ILE A 84 4.97 5.77 -0.21
CA ILE A 84 3.51 5.65 -0.36
C ILE A 84 2.89 4.73 0.69
N ILE A 85 3.50 3.57 0.97
CA ILE A 85 2.94 2.59 1.92
C ILE A 85 2.98 3.05 3.38
N GLN A 86 3.72 4.13 3.69
CA GLN A 86 3.70 4.74 5.03
C GLN A 86 2.31 5.27 5.40
N SER A 87 1.52 5.68 4.41
CA SER A 87 0.15 6.11 4.64
C SER A 87 -0.77 4.88 4.62
N ARG A 88 -1.56 4.70 5.68
CA ARG A 88 -2.63 3.70 5.75
C ARG A 88 -3.97 4.41 5.64
N PRO A 89 -4.54 4.53 4.43
CA PRO A 89 -5.81 5.22 4.24
C PRO A 89 -6.94 4.48 4.94
N ARG A 90 -7.78 5.23 5.67
CA ARG A 90 -8.97 4.66 6.34
C ARG A 90 -10.22 5.14 5.65
N PRO A 91 -11.06 4.24 5.10
CA PRO A 91 -12.33 4.63 4.52
C PRO A 91 -13.30 5.10 5.59
N MET A 92 -13.95 6.24 5.33
CA MET A 92 -14.99 6.80 6.16
C MET A 92 -16.31 6.86 5.41
N PHE A 93 -17.36 6.47 6.09
CA PHE A 93 -18.73 6.53 5.57
C PHE A 93 -19.41 7.79 6.10
N LEU A 94 -19.57 8.78 5.24
CA LEU A 94 -20.31 10.01 5.54
C LEU A 94 -21.76 9.83 5.10
N THR A 95 -22.68 9.91 6.03
CA THR A 95 -24.11 9.79 5.75
C THR A 95 -24.73 11.12 5.39
N ALA A 96 -25.68 11.10 4.45
CA ALA A 96 -26.45 12.27 4.06
C ALA A 96 -27.52 12.57 5.12
N GLY A 97 -27.57 13.81 5.61
CA GLY A 97 -28.54 14.24 6.62
C GLY A 97 -28.04 14.13 8.06
N GLY A 98 -28.70 14.87 8.97
CA GLY A 98 -28.32 14.99 10.37
C GLY A 98 -28.80 13.84 11.28
N ASP A 99 -29.38 12.78 10.74
CA ASP A 99 -29.91 11.70 11.57
C ASP A 99 -28.78 10.97 12.31
N PHE A 100 -28.88 10.97 13.62
CA PHE A 100 -27.94 10.33 14.54
C PHE A 100 -27.77 8.83 14.22
N THR A 101 -28.88 8.13 13.94
CA THR A 101 -28.86 6.67 13.68
C THR A 101 -28.05 6.33 12.45
N LEU A 102 -28.21 7.10 11.36
CA LEU A 102 -27.45 6.91 10.12
C LEU A 102 -25.96 7.22 10.33
N ARG A 103 -25.62 8.30 11.08
CA ARG A 103 -24.22 8.61 11.39
C ARG A 103 -23.54 7.49 12.16
N ARG A 104 -24.25 6.96 13.18
CA ARG A 104 -23.71 5.87 14.01
C ARG A 104 -23.52 4.59 13.20
N LYS A 105 -24.45 4.27 12.30
CA LYS A 105 -24.29 3.17 11.33
C LYS A 105 -23.08 3.40 10.43
N GLY A 106 -22.86 4.63 9.93
CA GLY A 106 -21.68 4.96 9.11
C GLY A 106 -20.37 4.77 9.85
N GLU A 107 -20.28 5.16 11.12
CA GLU A 107 -19.08 4.93 11.95
C GLU A 107 -18.84 3.43 12.17
N ARG A 108 -19.89 2.67 12.48
CA ARG A 108 -19.79 1.22 12.64
C ARG A 108 -19.43 0.50 11.34
N MET A 109 -19.94 0.97 10.19
CA MET A 109 -19.55 0.46 8.88
C MET A 109 -18.06 0.68 8.62
N GLY A 110 -17.51 1.83 9.01
CA GLY A 110 -16.06 2.08 8.94
C GLY A 110 -15.26 1.06 9.75
N LYS A 111 -15.65 0.79 10.99
CA LYS A 111 -15.04 -0.25 11.83
C LYS A 111 -15.21 -1.67 11.24
N PHE A 112 -16.34 -1.97 10.64
CA PHE A 112 -16.61 -3.24 9.96
C PHE A 112 -15.62 -3.45 8.80
N ILE A 113 -15.46 -2.46 7.93
CA ILE A 113 -14.50 -2.54 6.81
C ILE A 113 -13.05 -2.63 7.30
N GLU A 114 -12.66 -1.89 8.36
CA GLU A 114 -11.35 -2.06 8.99
C GLU A 114 -11.15 -3.48 9.52
N GLY A 115 -12.20 -4.11 10.06
CA GLY A 115 -12.19 -5.50 10.49
C GLY A 115 -11.96 -6.46 9.31
N VAL A 116 -12.68 -6.29 8.19
CA VAL A 116 -12.47 -7.08 6.96
C VAL A 116 -11.03 -6.90 6.45
N PHE A 117 -10.50 -5.68 6.40
CA PHE A 117 -9.11 -5.42 5.99
C PHE A 117 -8.10 -6.12 6.88
N SER A 118 -8.37 -6.18 8.20
CA SER A 118 -7.50 -6.89 9.15
C SER A 118 -7.60 -8.42 9.03
N GLU A 119 -8.78 -8.97 8.74
CA GLU A 119 -8.97 -10.42 8.54
C GLU A 119 -8.34 -10.92 7.24
N THR A 120 -8.30 -10.07 6.22
CA THR A 120 -7.79 -10.42 4.88
C THR A 120 -6.36 -9.94 4.63
N ASP A 121 -5.67 -9.39 5.64
CA ASP A 121 -4.33 -8.78 5.52
C ASP A 121 -4.22 -7.79 4.34
N PHE A 122 -5.28 -6.99 4.14
CA PHE A 122 -5.38 -6.10 2.99
C PHE A 122 -4.24 -5.08 2.88
N ASP A 123 -3.67 -4.63 4.00
CA ASP A 123 -2.53 -3.69 3.98
C ASP A 123 -1.32 -4.29 3.25
N ASP A 124 -1.06 -5.59 3.41
CA ASP A 124 0.02 -6.30 2.71
C ASP A 124 -0.31 -6.48 1.22
N ILE A 125 -1.56 -6.84 0.91
CA ILE A 125 -2.04 -6.93 -0.49
C ILE A 125 -1.94 -5.56 -1.17
N ALA A 126 -2.35 -4.48 -0.50
CA ALA A 126 -2.29 -3.13 -1.03
C ALA A 126 -0.84 -2.67 -1.27
N SER A 127 0.09 -3.04 -0.38
CA SER A 127 1.52 -2.79 -0.56
C SER A 127 2.06 -3.51 -1.80
N GLN A 128 1.71 -4.78 -2.00
CA GLN A 128 2.09 -5.53 -3.19
C GLN A 128 1.48 -4.94 -4.46
N CYS A 129 0.21 -4.54 -4.44
CA CYS A 129 -0.45 -3.85 -5.56
C CYS A 129 0.21 -2.50 -5.86
N ALA A 130 0.74 -1.79 -4.85
CA ALA A 130 1.48 -0.55 -5.06
C ALA A 130 2.81 -0.80 -5.81
N LEU A 131 3.51 -1.87 -5.47
CA LEU A 131 4.72 -2.29 -6.20
C LEU A 131 4.37 -2.71 -7.64
N ASP A 132 3.30 -3.48 -7.84
CA ASP A 132 2.81 -3.84 -9.17
C ASP A 132 2.48 -2.59 -10.01
N ALA A 133 1.86 -1.59 -9.40
CA ALA A 133 1.56 -0.33 -10.08
C ALA A 133 2.82 0.42 -10.51
N LEU A 134 3.89 0.37 -9.72
CA LEU A 134 5.17 0.99 -10.06
C LEU A 134 5.91 0.22 -11.17
N VAL A 135 5.91 -1.10 -11.10
CA VAL A 135 6.64 -1.94 -12.06
C VAL A 135 5.83 -2.15 -13.34
N CYS A 136 4.59 -2.59 -13.23
CA CYS A 136 3.74 -2.99 -14.36
C CYS A 136 2.77 -1.90 -14.82
N GLY A 137 2.64 -0.80 -14.04
CA GLY A 137 1.74 0.30 -14.31
C GLY A 137 0.45 0.28 -13.50
N TYR A 138 -0.03 -0.88 -13.11
CA TYR A 138 -1.20 -1.04 -12.24
C TYR A 138 -1.07 -2.29 -11.38
N GLY A 139 -1.66 -2.25 -10.21
CA GLY A 139 -1.98 -3.40 -9.37
C GLY A 139 -3.49 -3.59 -9.32
N ALA A 140 -3.94 -4.78 -9.05
CA ALA A 140 -5.35 -5.11 -8.93
C ALA A 140 -5.59 -6.05 -7.76
N VAL A 141 -6.69 -5.84 -7.07
CA VAL A 141 -7.23 -6.77 -6.08
C VAL A 141 -8.58 -7.27 -6.57
N ARG A 142 -8.81 -8.57 -6.47
CA ARG A 142 -10.09 -9.21 -6.66
C ARG A 142 -10.78 -9.32 -5.31
N ILE A 143 -12.05 -8.97 -5.29
CA ILE A 143 -12.93 -9.14 -4.15
C ILE A 143 -13.81 -10.34 -4.48
N ASP A 144 -13.66 -11.43 -3.74
CA ASP A 144 -14.34 -12.68 -3.97
C ASP A 144 -14.96 -13.22 -2.69
N GLU A 145 -15.77 -14.24 -2.83
CA GLU A 145 -16.33 -15.02 -1.74
C GLU A 145 -15.67 -16.38 -1.67
N GLN A 146 -15.31 -16.79 -0.47
CA GLN A 146 -14.85 -18.13 -0.19
C GLN A 146 -15.45 -18.62 1.13
N ASP A 147 -16.18 -19.73 1.10
CA ASP A 147 -16.83 -20.33 2.28
C ASP A 147 -17.74 -19.36 3.06
N GLY A 148 -18.49 -18.52 2.34
CA GLY A 148 -19.36 -17.51 2.93
C GLY A 148 -18.63 -16.30 3.53
N ARG A 149 -17.33 -16.14 3.25
CA ARG A 149 -16.52 -15.01 3.72
C ARG A 149 -15.93 -14.21 2.57
N VAL A 150 -15.79 -12.90 2.79
CA VAL A 150 -15.08 -12.04 1.84
C VAL A 150 -13.61 -12.39 1.83
N CYS A 151 -13.09 -12.65 0.65
CA CYS A 151 -11.68 -12.89 0.38
C CYS A 151 -11.14 -11.78 -0.53
N LEU A 152 -9.97 -11.26 -0.20
CA LEU A 152 -9.25 -10.29 -1.03
C LEU A 152 -8.01 -10.96 -1.61
N GLU A 153 -7.88 -10.94 -2.92
CA GLU A 153 -6.81 -11.61 -3.60
C GLU A 153 -6.09 -10.67 -4.57
N ARG A 154 -4.74 -10.62 -4.48
CA ARG A 154 -3.92 -9.90 -5.45
C ARG A 154 -4.01 -10.57 -6.81
N VAL A 155 -4.25 -9.77 -7.84
CA VAL A 155 -4.26 -10.22 -9.24
C VAL A 155 -3.00 -9.71 -9.92
N LEU A 156 -2.25 -10.63 -10.53
CA LEU A 156 -1.03 -10.25 -11.24
C LEU A 156 -1.37 -9.52 -12.56
N PRO A 157 -0.66 -8.42 -12.90
CA PRO A 157 -1.02 -7.59 -14.06
C PRO A 157 -0.96 -8.29 -15.42
N TYR A 158 -0.28 -9.41 -15.54
CA TYR A 158 -0.21 -10.21 -16.75
C TYR A 158 -1.30 -11.28 -16.85
N GLU A 159 -2.08 -11.51 -15.79
CA GLU A 159 -3.22 -12.44 -15.77
C GLU A 159 -4.53 -11.78 -16.22
N LEU A 160 -4.59 -10.45 -16.20
CA LEU A 160 -5.81 -9.69 -16.47
C LEU A 160 -5.83 -9.14 -17.88
N TRP A 161 -6.91 -9.43 -18.60
CA TRP A 161 -7.08 -9.12 -20.01
C TRP A 161 -8.33 -8.29 -20.27
N VAL A 162 -8.15 -7.22 -21.05
CA VAL A 162 -9.20 -6.30 -21.49
C VAL A 162 -9.03 -6.06 -22.98
N ASP A 163 -10.08 -6.16 -23.78
CA ASP A 163 -10.01 -5.83 -25.20
C ASP A 163 -9.64 -4.36 -25.38
N ARG A 164 -8.70 -4.07 -26.31
CA ARG A 164 -8.17 -2.72 -26.54
C ARG A 164 -9.23 -1.74 -27.01
N ARG A 165 -10.23 -2.21 -27.76
CA ARG A 165 -11.31 -1.35 -28.26
C ARG A 165 -12.34 -1.10 -27.18
N ASP A 166 -12.70 -2.11 -26.43
CA ASP A 166 -13.64 -2.03 -25.32
C ASP A 166 -13.09 -1.13 -24.18
N GLY A 167 -11.81 -1.33 -23.84
CA GLY A 167 -11.12 -0.54 -22.83
C GLY A 167 -10.59 0.82 -23.30
N TYR A 168 -10.89 1.28 -24.52
CA TYR A 168 -10.27 2.49 -25.08
C TYR A 168 -10.49 3.74 -24.23
N TYR A 169 -11.69 3.91 -23.66
CA TYR A 169 -12.03 5.03 -22.78
C TYR A 169 -11.80 4.74 -21.29
N GLY A 170 -11.13 3.63 -20.96
CA GLY A 170 -10.80 3.26 -19.59
C GLY A 170 -11.91 2.53 -18.81
N HIS A 171 -13.08 2.33 -19.42
CA HIS A 171 -14.25 1.66 -18.85
C HIS A 171 -14.66 0.48 -19.72
N PRO A 172 -14.01 -0.68 -19.60
CA PRO A 172 -14.36 -1.87 -20.37
C PRO A 172 -15.71 -2.43 -19.91
N ARG A 173 -16.36 -3.16 -20.80
CA ARG A 173 -17.58 -3.90 -20.50
C ARG A 173 -17.33 -5.38 -20.24
N ALA A 174 -16.15 -5.88 -20.64
CA ALA A 174 -15.73 -7.24 -20.37
C ALA A 174 -14.30 -7.27 -19.83
N ILE A 175 -14.06 -8.11 -18.83
CA ILE A 175 -12.75 -8.39 -18.25
C ILE A 175 -12.57 -9.90 -18.21
N TYR A 176 -11.34 -10.33 -18.44
CA TYR A 176 -10.96 -11.75 -18.42
C TYR A 176 -9.77 -11.91 -17.48
N LEU A 177 -9.82 -12.94 -16.64
CA LEU A 177 -8.75 -13.35 -15.75
C LEU A 177 -8.29 -14.76 -16.18
N THR A 178 -6.98 -14.94 -16.38
CA THR A 178 -6.41 -16.25 -16.73
C THR A 178 -5.53 -16.73 -15.61
N ARG A 179 -5.79 -17.93 -15.10
CA ARG A 179 -5.04 -18.53 -14.01
C ARG A 179 -4.68 -19.96 -14.31
N TRP A 180 -3.61 -20.41 -13.68
CA TRP A 180 -3.19 -21.78 -13.72
C TRP A 180 -3.50 -22.42 -12.38
N VAL A 181 -4.32 -23.44 -12.41
CA VAL A 181 -4.77 -24.17 -11.23
C VAL A 181 -4.37 -25.63 -11.37
N ASP A 182 -3.95 -26.26 -10.27
CA ASP A 182 -3.71 -27.69 -10.24
C ASP A 182 -4.97 -28.44 -10.64
N ARG A 183 -4.82 -29.41 -11.54
CA ARG A 183 -5.96 -30.16 -12.10
C ARG A 183 -6.75 -30.89 -11.01
N GLN A 184 -6.06 -31.45 -10.01
CA GLN A 184 -6.71 -32.18 -8.94
C GLN A 184 -7.55 -31.25 -8.05
N VAL A 185 -7.02 -30.06 -7.72
CA VAL A 185 -7.76 -29.02 -6.97
C VAL A 185 -9.01 -28.60 -7.75
N LEU A 186 -8.89 -28.44 -9.06
CA LEU A 186 -10.01 -28.04 -9.90
C LEU A 186 -11.10 -29.12 -9.99
N ILE A 187 -10.70 -30.41 -10.01
CA ILE A 187 -11.65 -31.55 -9.96
C ILE A 187 -12.39 -31.61 -8.63
N GLU A 188 -11.74 -31.30 -7.52
CA GLU A 188 -12.38 -31.25 -6.21
C GLU A 188 -13.37 -30.08 -6.09
N LEU A 189 -13.06 -28.92 -6.67
CA LEU A 189 -13.96 -27.78 -6.70
C LEU A 189 -15.17 -27.98 -7.64
N TYR A 190 -14.97 -28.66 -8.77
CA TYR A 190 -16.00 -28.89 -9.79
C TYR A 190 -16.14 -30.37 -10.15
N PRO A 191 -16.66 -31.21 -9.23
CA PRO A 191 -16.72 -32.67 -9.42
C PRO A 191 -17.60 -33.08 -10.60
N ASP A 192 -18.65 -32.32 -10.91
CA ASP A 192 -19.55 -32.59 -12.05
C ASP A 192 -18.86 -32.46 -13.40
N SER A 193 -17.80 -31.68 -13.49
CA SER A 193 -17.01 -31.43 -14.71
C SER A 193 -15.67 -32.19 -14.74
N ALA A 194 -15.46 -33.16 -13.84
CA ALA A 194 -14.18 -33.86 -13.67
C ALA A 194 -13.63 -34.49 -14.94
N GLU A 195 -14.49 -35.11 -15.77
CA GLU A 195 -14.09 -35.76 -17.03
C GLU A 195 -13.60 -34.72 -18.06
N GLN A 196 -14.27 -33.57 -18.15
CA GLN A 196 -13.90 -32.47 -19.05
C GLN A 196 -12.60 -31.82 -18.61
N ILE A 197 -12.41 -31.64 -17.29
CA ILE A 197 -11.18 -31.09 -16.70
C ILE A 197 -10.00 -32.02 -17.00
N LYS A 198 -10.16 -33.35 -16.89
CA LYS A 198 -9.14 -34.32 -17.25
C LYS A 198 -8.79 -34.27 -18.74
N ALA A 199 -9.77 -34.03 -19.60
CA ALA A 199 -9.58 -33.97 -21.06
C ALA A 199 -9.09 -32.57 -21.53
N SER A 200 -9.09 -31.56 -20.68
CA SER A 200 -8.66 -30.20 -21.06
C SER A 200 -7.17 -30.13 -21.36
N HIS A 201 -6.82 -29.41 -22.43
CA HIS A 201 -5.44 -29.17 -22.86
C HIS A 201 -5.18 -27.65 -22.93
N ASP A 202 -3.91 -27.29 -22.79
CA ASP A 202 -3.50 -25.88 -22.90
C ASP A 202 -3.72 -25.36 -24.32
N VAL A 203 -4.60 -24.38 -24.46
CA VAL A 203 -4.94 -23.74 -25.74
C VAL A 203 -4.36 -22.33 -25.83
N LEU A 204 -4.11 -21.69 -24.67
CA LEU A 204 -3.57 -20.35 -24.60
C LEU A 204 -2.04 -20.39 -24.64
N ASP A 205 -1.46 -19.60 -25.57
CA ASP A 205 -0.01 -19.44 -25.67
C ASP A 205 0.49 -18.59 -24.50
N GLN A 206 1.14 -19.24 -23.56
CA GLN A 206 1.81 -18.60 -22.43
C GLN A 206 3.29 -19.00 -22.41
N SER A 207 3.96 -18.82 -23.52
CA SER A 207 5.39 -19.12 -23.74
C SER A 207 6.35 -18.38 -22.79
N TRP A 208 5.84 -17.42 -21.99
CA TRP A 208 6.58 -16.72 -20.93
C TRP A 208 6.63 -17.46 -19.59
N ARG A 209 5.92 -18.59 -19.48
CA ARG A 209 5.91 -19.43 -18.28
C ARG A 209 7.19 -20.26 -18.20
N TRP A 210 7.65 -20.54 -16.98
CA TRP A 210 8.79 -21.43 -16.74
C TRP A 210 8.52 -22.82 -17.32
N GLU A 211 9.40 -23.30 -18.21
CA GLU A 211 9.25 -24.58 -18.90
C GLU A 211 9.34 -25.81 -17.96
N ASP A 212 9.78 -25.63 -16.70
CA ASP A 212 10.07 -26.71 -15.75
C ASP A 212 8.88 -27.18 -14.91
N ALA A 213 7.65 -26.81 -15.26
CA ALA A 213 6.50 -27.25 -14.47
C ALA A 213 6.13 -28.70 -14.84
N GLU A 214 6.70 -29.67 -14.13
CA GLU A 214 6.20 -31.06 -14.08
C GLU A 214 4.79 -31.12 -13.46
N ASN A 215 4.22 -30.02 -13.03
CA ASN A 215 2.92 -29.93 -12.39
C ASN A 215 1.81 -29.99 -13.43
N ASP A 216 0.84 -30.85 -13.21
CA ASP A 216 -0.38 -31.00 -14.02
C ASP A 216 -1.36 -29.85 -13.76
N GLN A 217 -1.08 -28.68 -14.35
CA GLN A 217 -1.90 -27.47 -14.21
C GLN A 217 -2.76 -27.26 -15.46
N VAL A 218 -3.95 -26.71 -15.23
CA VAL A 218 -4.92 -26.36 -16.28
C VAL A 218 -5.12 -24.86 -16.30
N CYS A 219 -5.15 -24.28 -17.50
CA CYS A 219 -5.51 -22.88 -17.67
C CYS A 219 -7.01 -22.69 -17.46
N VAL A 220 -7.37 -21.95 -16.44
CA VAL A 220 -8.75 -21.51 -16.16
C VAL A 220 -8.90 -20.08 -16.64
N VAL A 221 -9.97 -19.82 -17.37
CA VAL A 221 -10.36 -18.45 -17.77
C VAL A 221 -11.64 -18.09 -17.06
N GLU A 222 -11.58 -17.02 -16.33
CA GLU A 222 -12.74 -16.41 -15.69
C GLU A 222 -13.10 -15.12 -16.44
N ALA A 223 -14.34 -14.96 -16.84
CA ALA A 223 -14.80 -13.92 -17.74
C ALA A 223 -16.04 -13.23 -17.19
N TRP A 224 -16.02 -11.91 -17.14
CA TRP A 224 -17.16 -11.07 -16.75
C TRP A 224 -17.58 -10.18 -17.91
N HIS A 225 -18.88 -10.07 -18.11
CA HIS A 225 -19.50 -9.08 -18.96
C HIS A 225 -20.53 -8.28 -18.15
N LEU A 226 -20.41 -6.95 -18.17
CA LEU A 226 -21.33 -6.07 -17.44
C LEU A 226 -22.67 -5.95 -18.16
N PRO A 227 -23.80 -5.91 -17.44
CA PRO A 227 -25.11 -5.71 -18.04
C PRO A 227 -25.22 -4.37 -18.77
N SER A 228 -25.96 -4.32 -19.87
CA SER A 228 -26.13 -3.12 -20.71
C SER A 228 -26.89 -1.99 -20.00
N GLY A 229 -27.69 -2.31 -19.00
CA GLY A 229 -28.46 -1.39 -18.18
C GLY A 229 -28.87 -2.03 -16.87
N LYS A 230 -29.53 -1.27 -15.97
CA LYS A 230 -29.95 -1.77 -14.66
C LYS A 230 -30.87 -2.99 -14.73
N ASP A 231 -31.73 -3.02 -15.75
CA ASP A 231 -32.76 -4.07 -15.93
C ASP A 231 -32.43 -4.98 -17.13
N ALA A 232 -31.18 -4.94 -17.64
CA ALA A 232 -30.78 -5.76 -18.76
C ALA A 232 -30.16 -7.05 -18.23
N GLY A 233 -30.76 -8.20 -18.56
CA GLY A 233 -30.25 -9.55 -18.21
C GLY A 233 -29.14 -10.04 -19.12
N ASP A 234 -28.29 -9.15 -19.69
CA ASP A 234 -27.17 -9.50 -20.56
C ASP A 234 -25.80 -9.47 -19.85
N GLY A 235 -25.79 -9.29 -18.54
CA GLY A 235 -24.59 -9.46 -17.71
C GLY A 235 -24.32 -10.93 -17.45
N ARG A 236 -23.05 -11.37 -17.54
CA ARG A 236 -22.71 -12.79 -17.40
C ARG A 236 -21.34 -12.95 -16.75
N HIS A 237 -21.22 -13.91 -15.86
CA HIS A 237 -19.98 -14.35 -15.26
C HIS A 237 -19.78 -15.83 -15.57
N VAL A 238 -18.62 -16.18 -16.11
CA VAL A 238 -18.31 -17.53 -16.57
C VAL A 238 -16.92 -17.93 -16.11
N ILE A 239 -16.80 -19.15 -15.56
CA ILE A 239 -15.51 -19.82 -15.31
C ILE A 239 -15.43 -21.00 -16.28
N ALA A 240 -14.38 -21.05 -17.07
CA ALA A 240 -14.22 -22.06 -18.12
C ALA A 240 -12.80 -22.63 -18.17
N VAL A 241 -12.70 -23.90 -18.56
CA VAL A 241 -11.49 -24.56 -19.03
C VAL A 241 -11.59 -24.82 -20.53
N SER A 242 -10.48 -25.22 -21.16
CA SER A 242 -10.52 -25.58 -22.57
C SER A 242 -11.49 -26.75 -22.82
N GLY A 243 -12.62 -26.46 -23.44
CA GLY A 243 -13.64 -27.43 -23.80
C GLY A 243 -14.79 -27.60 -22.82
N ALA A 244 -14.81 -26.91 -21.66
CA ALA A 244 -15.94 -26.96 -20.73
C ALA A 244 -16.16 -25.66 -19.97
N THR A 245 -17.42 -25.33 -19.73
CA THR A 245 -17.85 -24.28 -18.80
C THR A 245 -18.02 -24.93 -17.43
N LEU A 246 -17.30 -24.43 -16.41
CA LEU A 246 -17.33 -24.93 -15.03
C LEU A 246 -18.41 -24.22 -14.20
N TYR A 247 -18.56 -22.92 -14.44
CA TYR A 247 -19.51 -22.07 -13.75
C TYR A 247 -20.08 -21.04 -14.71
N ASP A 248 -21.35 -20.73 -14.59
CA ASP A 248 -22.07 -19.79 -15.45
C ASP A 248 -23.24 -19.18 -14.68
N GLU A 249 -23.18 -17.88 -14.46
CA GLU A 249 -24.23 -17.15 -13.75
C GLU A 249 -24.56 -15.82 -14.42
N GLU A 250 -25.76 -15.28 -14.16
CA GLU A 250 -26.13 -13.93 -14.52
C GLU A 250 -25.41 -12.93 -13.62
N TRP A 251 -24.67 -11.99 -14.24
CA TRP A 251 -24.00 -10.92 -13.52
C TRP A 251 -24.87 -9.67 -13.47
N THR A 252 -25.44 -9.38 -12.31
CA THR A 252 -26.38 -8.26 -12.12
C THR A 252 -25.69 -6.94 -11.76
N SER A 253 -24.46 -7.00 -11.24
CA SER A 253 -23.71 -5.81 -10.83
C SER A 253 -23.24 -4.98 -12.02
N GLN A 254 -23.30 -3.64 -11.89
CA GLN A 254 -22.77 -2.69 -12.88
C GLN A 254 -21.25 -2.49 -12.78
N THR A 255 -20.58 -3.19 -11.86
CA THR A 255 -19.14 -3.13 -11.64
C THR A 255 -18.53 -4.51 -11.64
N PHE A 256 -17.22 -4.56 -11.90
CA PHE A 256 -16.45 -5.79 -11.76
C PHE A 256 -16.02 -5.98 -10.31
N PRO A 257 -15.79 -7.21 -9.85
CA PRO A 257 -15.30 -7.49 -8.50
C PRO A 257 -13.80 -7.21 -8.37
N PHE A 258 -13.36 -6.06 -8.89
CA PHE A 258 -11.95 -5.66 -8.89
C PHE A 258 -11.80 -4.21 -8.47
N ALA A 259 -10.81 -3.93 -7.64
CA ALA A 259 -10.29 -2.59 -7.43
C ALA A 259 -8.91 -2.46 -8.08
N PHE A 260 -8.65 -1.29 -8.68
CA PHE A 260 -7.43 -1.04 -9.45
C PHE A 260 -6.64 0.12 -8.86
N LEU A 261 -5.37 -0.13 -8.60
CA LEU A 261 -4.38 0.90 -8.28
C LEU A 261 -3.54 1.20 -9.52
N ARG A 262 -3.47 2.46 -9.95
CA ARG A 262 -2.71 2.85 -11.13
C ARG A 262 -1.61 3.84 -10.78
N TRP A 263 -0.39 3.62 -11.28
CA TRP A 263 0.72 4.56 -11.16
C TRP A 263 0.35 5.94 -11.73
N LYS A 264 -0.09 5.94 -12.97
CA LYS A 264 -0.64 7.12 -13.66
C LYS A 264 -1.84 6.69 -14.47
N ARG A 265 -2.83 7.56 -14.62
CA ARG A 265 -3.94 7.26 -15.54
C ARG A 265 -3.43 7.32 -16.98
N PRO A 266 -3.73 6.31 -17.82
CA PRO A 266 -3.36 6.36 -19.22
C PRO A 266 -4.14 7.49 -19.93
N THR A 267 -3.52 8.12 -20.93
CA THR A 267 -4.18 9.13 -21.76
C THR A 267 -5.28 8.50 -22.62
N ALA A 268 -5.08 7.25 -23.04
CA ALA A 268 -6.06 6.45 -23.76
C ALA A 268 -5.82 4.96 -23.45
N GLY A 269 -6.90 4.17 -23.45
CA GLY A 269 -6.85 2.76 -23.16
C GLY A 269 -6.98 2.44 -21.68
N PHE A 270 -6.95 1.15 -21.37
CA PHE A 270 -7.13 0.63 -20.02
C PHE A 270 -5.82 0.55 -19.23
N TYR A 271 -4.73 0.14 -19.89
CA TYR A 271 -3.45 -0.18 -19.26
C TYR A 271 -2.52 1.03 -19.19
N PRO A 272 -2.12 1.48 -18.01
CA PRO A 272 -1.08 2.50 -17.85
C PRO A 272 0.32 1.91 -18.00
N ARG A 273 1.32 2.79 -18.06
CA ARG A 273 2.73 2.44 -17.99
C ARG A 273 3.23 2.60 -16.55
N GLY A 274 4.11 1.68 -16.12
CA GLY A 274 4.79 1.76 -14.82
C GLY A 274 6.01 2.66 -14.85
N LEU A 275 6.51 2.99 -13.67
CA LEU A 275 7.78 3.70 -13.51
C LEU A 275 8.95 2.88 -14.07
N ALA A 276 8.94 1.56 -13.84
CA ALA A 276 9.95 0.66 -14.41
C ALA A 276 9.96 0.69 -15.94
N ASP A 277 8.79 0.74 -16.61
CA ASP A 277 8.72 0.87 -18.08
C ASP A 277 9.24 2.24 -18.57
N GLU A 278 9.00 3.33 -17.81
CA GLU A 278 9.55 4.65 -18.12
C GLU A 278 11.09 4.63 -18.08
N LEU A 279 11.70 3.91 -17.14
CA LEU A 279 13.15 3.80 -16.94
C LEU A 279 13.81 2.68 -17.76
N ARG A 280 13.05 1.77 -18.36
CA ARG A 280 13.52 0.55 -19.04
C ARG A 280 14.65 0.79 -20.05
N LYS A 281 14.50 1.83 -20.89
CA LYS A 281 15.49 2.15 -21.92
C LYS A 281 16.81 2.65 -21.32
N LEU A 282 16.74 3.41 -20.23
CA LEU A 282 17.92 3.90 -19.53
C LEU A 282 18.63 2.75 -18.80
N GLN A 283 17.89 1.85 -18.16
CA GLN A 283 18.45 0.68 -17.50
C GLN A 283 19.16 -0.24 -18.49
N ARG A 284 18.59 -0.46 -19.68
CA ARG A 284 19.29 -1.20 -20.74
C ARG A 284 20.61 -0.56 -21.15
N ALA A 285 20.60 0.76 -21.40
CA ALA A 285 21.82 1.49 -21.75
C ALA A 285 22.87 1.43 -20.63
N LEU A 286 22.41 1.49 -19.38
CA LEU A 286 23.27 1.38 -18.20
C LEU A 286 23.89 -0.02 -18.10
N ASN A 287 23.09 -1.08 -18.29
CA ASN A 287 23.58 -2.46 -18.27
C ASN A 287 24.62 -2.73 -19.36
N VAL A 288 24.42 -2.18 -20.57
CA VAL A 288 25.41 -2.27 -21.67
C VAL A 288 26.70 -1.53 -21.29
N ALA A 289 26.59 -0.28 -20.83
CA ALA A 289 27.76 0.53 -20.49
C ALA A 289 28.57 -0.06 -19.32
N THR A 290 27.91 -0.66 -18.32
CA THR A 290 28.60 -1.34 -17.21
C THR A 290 29.27 -2.63 -17.68
N ALA A 291 28.67 -3.39 -18.58
CA ALA A 291 29.26 -4.58 -19.19
C ALA A 291 30.49 -4.23 -20.03
N ASP A 292 30.43 -3.16 -20.83
CA ASP A 292 31.56 -2.67 -21.65
C ASP A 292 32.74 -2.24 -20.74
N ILE A 293 32.45 -1.61 -19.59
CA ILE A 293 33.47 -1.26 -18.59
C ILE A 293 34.12 -2.52 -18.01
N GLU A 294 33.32 -3.51 -17.62
CA GLU A 294 33.78 -4.77 -17.05
C GLU A 294 34.69 -5.53 -18.04
N GLU A 295 34.21 -5.72 -19.28
CA GLU A 295 35.01 -6.35 -20.35
C GLU A 295 36.31 -5.59 -20.66
N GLY A 296 36.23 -4.25 -20.70
CA GLY A 296 37.39 -3.40 -20.93
C GLY A 296 38.41 -3.48 -19.79
N GLN A 297 37.95 -3.55 -18.54
CA GLN A 297 38.85 -3.74 -17.38
C GLN A 297 39.45 -5.13 -17.35
N GLU A 298 38.67 -6.18 -17.65
CA GLU A 298 39.17 -7.55 -17.75
C GLU A 298 40.27 -7.65 -18.84
N ALA A 299 40.01 -7.07 -20.01
CA ALA A 299 40.98 -7.03 -21.11
C ALA A 299 42.25 -6.27 -20.74
N HIS A 300 42.15 -5.17 -19.98
CA HIS A 300 43.29 -4.41 -19.50
C HIS A 300 44.09 -5.17 -18.42
N THR A 301 43.40 -5.86 -17.52
CA THR A 301 44.04 -6.60 -16.42
C THR A 301 44.73 -7.87 -16.90
N HIS A 302 44.12 -8.57 -17.87
CA HIS A 302 44.67 -9.78 -18.47
C HIS A 302 45.53 -9.46 -19.69
N THR A 303 46.79 -9.12 -19.43
CA THR A 303 47.78 -8.85 -20.47
C THR A 303 47.91 -10.03 -21.42
N LYS A 304 47.64 -9.83 -22.70
CA LYS A 304 47.89 -10.83 -23.74
C LYS A 304 49.35 -10.75 -24.16
N VAL A 305 49.95 -11.90 -24.41
CA VAL A 305 51.37 -11.97 -24.83
C VAL A 305 51.43 -12.41 -26.29
N GLY A 306 51.99 -11.54 -27.12
CA GLY A 306 52.27 -11.85 -28.51
C GLY A 306 53.54 -12.70 -28.61
N ILE A 307 53.43 -13.91 -29.18
CA ILE A 307 54.53 -14.83 -29.41
C ILE A 307 54.70 -15.00 -30.90
N GLU A 308 55.95 -14.90 -31.40
CA GLU A 308 56.26 -15.12 -32.82
C GLU A 308 55.91 -16.54 -33.27
N ARG A 309 55.33 -16.65 -34.45
CA ARG A 309 54.93 -17.94 -35.00
C ARG A 309 56.13 -18.81 -35.28
N GLY A 310 56.24 -20.01 -34.67
CA GLY A 310 57.38 -20.88 -34.77
C GLY A 310 58.41 -20.73 -33.66
N SER A 311 58.20 -19.82 -32.70
CA SER A 311 59.03 -19.72 -31.49
C SER A 311 58.95 -20.98 -30.63
N LYS A 312 60.05 -21.38 -30.02
CA LYS A 312 60.13 -22.53 -29.09
C LYS A 312 59.70 -22.19 -27.66
N ILE A 313 59.04 -21.07 -27.47
CA ILE A 313 58.59 -20.62 -26.14
C ILE A 313 57.53 -21.56 -25.57
N ASN A 314 57.78 -22.08 -24.38
CA ASN A 314 56.81 -22.91 -23.68
C ASN A 314 55.72 -22.01 -23.09
N LYS A 315 54.50 -22.19 -23.61
CA LYS A 315 53.30 -21.42 -23.18
C LYS A 315 52.97 -21.62 -21.68
N GLY A 316 53.37 -22.75 -21.10
CA GLY A 316 53.17 -23.05 -19.68
C GLY A 316 54.01 -22.20 -18.71
N HIS A 317 54.98 -21.45 -19.21
CA HIS A 317 55.78 -20.54 -18.37
C HIS A 317 55.12 -19.18 -18.12
N PHE A 318 54.04 -18.88 -18.80
CA PHE A 318 53.25 -17.67 -18.50
C PHE A 318 52.26 -17.95 -17.35
N THR A 319 52.84 -18.05 -16.14
CA THR A 319 52.06 -18.19 -14.89
C THR A 319 52.03 -16.87 -14.14
N SER A 320 51.15 -16.76 -13.16
CA SER A 320 51.06 -15.57 -12.29
C SER A 320 52.20 -15.47 -11.28
N ASP A 321 53.17 -16.40 -11.29
CA ASP A 321 54.25 -16.43 -10.34
C ASP A 321 55.28 -15.36 -10.62
N ALA A 322 55.61 -14.55 -9.63
CA ALA A 322 56.50 -13.39 -9.73
C ALA A 322 57.97 -13.70 -10.07
N LYS A 323 58.35 -15.00 -10.15
CA LYS A 323 59.74 -15.46 -10.37
C LYS A 323 59.85 -16.43 -11.53
N THR A 324 58.99 -16.37 -12.54
CA THR A 324 59.05 -17.26 -13.71
C THR A 324 60.04 -16.69 -14.74
N PHE A 325 61.03 -17.48 -15.14
CA PHE A 325 61.98 -17.15 -16.22
C PHE A 325 61.38 -17.67 -17.55
N ILE A 326 61.34 -16.79 -18.56
CA ILE A 326 60.84 -17.11 -19.89
C ILE A 326 62.04 -17.12 -20.84
N GLU A 327 62.36 -18.28 -21.40
CA GLU A 327 63.40 -18.41 -22.42
C GLU A 327 62.84 -18.15 -23.82
N PHE A 328 63.54 -17.37 -24.63
CA PHE A 328 63.14 -17.06 -26.01
C PHE A 328 64.36 -17.12 -26.96
N ASP A 329 64.11 -17.48 -28.24
CA ASP A 329 65.21 -17.79 -29.17
C ASP A 329 65.67 -16.53 -29.97
N ARG A 330 64.78 -15.69 -30.48
CA ARG A 330 65.13 -14.49 -31.25
C ARG A 330 64.47 -13.21 -30.74
N ASN A 331 63.14 -13.24 -30.72
CA ASN A 331 62.39 -12.06 -30.30
C ASN A 331 61.73 -12.34 -28.95
N PRO A 332 61.84 -11.39 -28.00
CA PRO A 332 61.17 -11.54 -26.71
C PRO A 332 59.64 -11.53 -26.90
N PRO A 333 58.87 -12.23 -26.06
CA PRO A 333 57.42 -12.12 -26.06
C PRO A 333 57.01 -10.66 -25.77
N VAL A 334 56.14 -10.11 -26.61
CA VAL A 334 55.69 -8.72 -26.49
C VAL A 334 54.37 -8.68 -25.73
N PRO A 335 54.33 -8.01 -24.56
CA PRO A 335 53.05 -7.81 -23.90
C PRO A 335 52.15 -6.90 -24.73
N ILE A 336 50.96 -7.38 -25.06
CA ILE A 336 49.90 -6.60 -25.72
C ILE A 336 49.00 -6.06 -24.61
N VAL A 337 49.22 -4.82 -24.19
CA VAL A 337 48.40 -4.16 -23.19
C VAL A 337 47.26 -3.42 -23.92
N PHE A 338 46.02 -3.75 -23.57
CA PHE A 338 44.87 -2.99 -24.04
C PHE A 338 44.76 -1.67 -23.25
N PRO A 339 44.37 -0.58 -23.89
CA PRO A 339 44.19 0.68 -23.18
C PRO A 339 43.09 0.54 -22.12
N ALA A 340 43.28 1.24 -21.00
CA ALA A 340 42.23 1.31 -19.98
C ALA A 340 40.94 1.95 -20.55
N VAL A 341 39.80 1.62 -19.95
CA VAL A 341 38.50 2.20 -20.35
C VAL A 341 38.58 3.74 -20.23
N ALA A 342 38.14 4.44 -21.29
CA ALA A 342 38.20 5.89 -21.34
C ALA A 342 37.34 6.55 -20.24
N PRO A 343 37.82 7.64 -19.58
CA PRO A 343 37.06 8.33 -18.52
C PRO A 343 35.68 8.81 -18.96
N GLU A 344 35.48 9.06 -20.24
CA GLU A 344 34.20 9.46 -20.83
C GLU A 344 33.09 8.42 -20.63
N VAL A 345 33.44 7.12 -20.62
CA VAL A 345 32.49 6.03 -20.41
C VAL A 345 31.98 6.06 -18.96
N TYR A 346 32.84 6.34 -18.00
CA TYR A 346 32.42 6.49 -16.58
C TYR A 346 31.53 7.72 -16.38
N ASN A 347 31.81 8.82 -17.09
CA ASN A 347 30.96 10.00 -17.07
C ASN A 347 29.60 9.73 -17.70
N TRP A 348 29.56 8.93 -18.76
CA TRP A 348 28.31 8.49 -19.39
C TRP A 348 27.45 7.67 -18.43
N VAL A 349 28.04 6.72 -17.69
CA VAL A 349 27.31 5.95 -16.66
C VAL A 349 26.72 6.87 -15.59
N LYS A 350 27.50 7.84 -15.08
CA LYS A 350 26.99 8.84 -14.12
C LYS A 350 25.81 9.62 -14.68
N GLN A 351 25.89 10.05 -15.94
CA GLN A 351 24.82 10.79 -16.59
C GLN A 351 23.53 9.95 -16.78
N LEU A 352 23.66 8.66 -17.08
CA LEU A 352 22.52 7.73 -17.16
C LEU A 352 21.87 7.59 -15.79
N VAL A 353 22.63 7.45 -14.72
CA VAL A 353 22.12 7.39 -13.33
C VAL A 353 21.38 8.68 -12.97
N ASP A 354 21.95 9.84 -13.26
CA ASP A 354 21.33 11.14 -13.00
C ASP A 354 19.99 11.28 -13.75
N TRP A 355 19.93 10.83 -15.00
CA TRP A 355 18.67 10.83 -15.77
C TRP A 355 17.62 9.89 -15.19
N CYS A 356 18.02 8.73 -14.64
CA CYS A 356 17.08 7.86 -13.93
C CYS A 356 16.43 8.59 -12.75
N PHE A 357 17.21 9.29 -11.93
CA PHE A 357 16.68 10.09 -10.82
C PHE A 357 15.82 11.27 -11.29
N GLN A 358 16.19 11.96 -12.36
CA GLN A 358 15.41 13.05 -12.91
C GLN A 358 14.03 12.60 -13.43
N ILE A 359 13.97 11.44 -14.11
CA ILE A 359 12.72 10.90 -14.66
C ILE A 359 11.84 10.35 -13.54
N SER A 360 12.38 9.56 -12.64
CA SER A 360 11.63 9.01 -11.50
C SER A 360 11.14 10.10 -10.55
N GLY A 361 11.91 11.19 -10.42
CA GLY A 361 11.64 12.24 -9.45
C GLY A 361 12.13 11.94 -8.05
N THR A 362 12.85 10.85 -7.88
CA THR A 362 13.55 10.51 -6.63
C THR A 362 14.89 11.24 -6.56
N SER A 363 15.41 11.50 -5.36
CA SER A 363 16.77 12.03 -5.20
C SER A 363 17.74 10.91 -4.84
N GLN A 364 18.98 11.06 -5.27
CA GLN A 364 20.05 10.13 -4.92
C GLN A 364 20.25 10.05 -3.40
N ALA A 365 20.04 11.15 -2.67
CA ALA A 365 20.10 11.18 -1.21
C ALA A 365 18.99 10.36 -0.55
N ALA A 366 17.76 10.40 -1.09
CA ALA A 366 16.64 9.61 -0.59
C ALA A 366 16.87 8.10 -0.81
N SER A 367 17.37 7.72 -2.00
CA SER A 367 17.63 6.31 -2.32
C SER A 367 18.79 5.70 -1.53
N ARG A 368 19.74 6.52 -1.05
CA ARG A 368 20.89 6.08 -0.23
C ARG A 368 20.69 6.29 1.26
N SER A 369 19.56 6.89 1.69
CA SER A 369 19.35 7.32 3.08
C SER A 369 20.48 8.21 3.62
N GLU A 370 21.20 8.92 2.75
CA GLU A 370 22.30 9.80 3.08
C GLU A 370 21.85 11.26 3.16
N LYS A 371 22.43 12.04 4.07
CA LYS A 371 22.21 13.49 4.12
C LYS A 371 22.80 14.13 2.86
N GLN A 372 22.00 14.92 2.18
CA GLN A 372 22.43 15.66 0.99
C GLN A 372 23.59 16.60 1.32
N ALA A 373 24.71 16.48 0.59
CA ALA A 373 25.90 17.30 0.82
C ALA A 373 25.55 18.81 0.67
N GLY A 374 25.88 19.60 1.69
CA GLY A 374 25.63 21.05 1.71
C GLY A 374 24.31 21.48 2.37
N VAL A 375 23.44 20.54 2.78
CA VAL A 375 22.20 20.85 3.50
C VAL A 375 22.42 20.66 4.99
N VAL A 376 22.77 21.75 5.69
CA VAL A 376 23.13 21.72 7.13
C VAL A 376 21.91 22.04 8.02
N SER A 377 20.88 22.69 7.48
CA SER A 377 19.69 23.09 8.23
C SER A 377 18.57 22.05 8.11
N GLY A 378 18.01 21.65 9.26
CA GLY A 378 16.82 20.75 9.29
C GLY A 378 15.64 21.28 8.49
N VAL A 379 15.49 22.62 8.38
CA VAL A 379 14.46 23.27 7.54
C VAL A 379 14.71 23.00 6.05
N ALA A 380 15.95 23.05 5.58
CA ALA A 380 16.27 22.82 4.17
C ALA A 380 16.10 21.33 3.79
N VAL A 381 16.38 20.40 4.71
CA VAL A 381 16.11 18.96 4.53
C VAL A 381 14.61 18.73 4.39
N ARG A 382 13.78 19.33 5.25
CA ARG A 382 12.31 19.25 5.17
C ARG A 382 11.78 19.83 3.88
N MET A 383 12.26 21.01 3.44
CA MET A 383 11.85 21.60 2.16
C MET A 383 12.17 20.71 0.95
N THR A 384 13.30 20.01 0.97
CA THR A 384 13.69 19.10 -0.10
C THR A 384 12.80 17.85 -0.11
N ALA A 385 12.51 17.29 1.06
CA ALA A 385 11.57 16.17 1.21
C ALA A 385 10.15 16.57 0.75
N ASP A 386 9.66 17.75 1.15
CA ASP A 386 8.35 18.26 0.73
C ASP A 386 8.25 18.46 -0.80
N LEU A 387 9.33 18.84 -1.46
CA LEU A 387 9.36 18.99 -2.92
C LEU A 387 9.29 17.63 -3.64
N GLN A 388 9.91 16.60 -3.10
CA GLN A 388 9.83 15.23 -3.63
C GLN A 388 8.42 14.67 -3.47
N SER A 389 7.86 14.76 -2.27
CA SER A 389 6.51 14.26 -1.96
C SER A 389 5.44 14.85 -2.88
N LYS A 390 5.61 16.12 -3.32
CA LYS A 390 4.69 16.77 -4.26
C LYS A 390 4.62 16.08 -5.63
N ARG A 391 5.67 15.43 -6.11
CA ARG A 391 5.64 14.68 -7.38
C ARG A 391 4.80 13.41 -7.30
N PHE A 392 4.68 12.81 -6.12
CA PHE A 392 3.97 11.56 -5.90
C PHE A 392 2.53 11.74 -5.40
N ILE A 393 2.06 12.99 -5.20
CA ILE A 393 0.69 13.29 -4.76
C ILE A 393 -0.37 12.60 -5.64
N SER A 394 -0.13 12.52 -6.95
CA SER A 394 -1.07 11.86 -7.87
C SER A 394 -1.18 10.37 -7.58
N PHE A 395 -0.08 9.72 -7.27
CA PHE A 395 -0.06 8.29 -6.92
C PHE A 395 -0.61 8.06 -5.52
N ALA A 396 -0.27 8.91 -4.55
CA ALA A 396 -0.85 8.85 -3.20
C ALA A 396 -2.38 8.95 -3.24
N ARG A 397 -2.94 9.88 -4.03
CA ARG A 397 -4.40 9.96 -4.25
C ARG A 397 -4.98 8.73 -4.95
N SER A 398 -4.23 8.10 -5.86
CA SER A 398 -4.64 6.84 -6.47
C SER A 398 -4.66 5.71 -5.44
N TYR A 399 -3.71 5.70 -4.52
CA TYR A 399 -3.63 4.74 -3.41
C TYR A 399 -4.78 4.90 -2.42
N GLU A 400 -5.08 6.14 -2.01
CA GLU A 400 -6.27 6.46 -1.20
C GLU A 400 -7.56 5.99 -1.89
N ARG A 401 -7.70 6.28 -3.18
CA ARG A 401 -8.86 5.87 -3.95
C ARG A 401 -8.98 4.35 -4.08
N PHE A 402 -7.86 3.65 -4.16
CA PHE A 402 -7.85 2.19 -4.19
C PHE A 402 -8.50 1.59 -2.94
N TYR A 403 -8.20 2.13 -1.74
CA TYR A 403 -8.87 1.72 -0.49
C TYR A 403 -10.38 2.00 -0.52
N ILE A 404 -10.79 3.16 -1.05
CA ILE A 404 -12.22 3.49 -1.22
C ILE A 404 -12.90 2.51 -2.17
N ASP A 405 -12.29 2.25 -3.31
CA ASP A 405 -12.87 1.39 -4.34
C ASP A 405 -12.96 -0.06 -3.83
N THR A 406 -11.95 -0.55 -3.09
CA THR A 406 -11.99 -1.85 -2.42
C THR A 406 -13.09 -1.91 -1.36
N ALA A 407 -13.20 -0.89 -0.49
CA ALA A 407 -14.26 -0.84 0.53
C ALA A 407 -15.65 -0.83 -0.11
N ARG A 408 -15.82 -0.13 -1.23
CA ARG A 408 -17.10 -0.09 -1.97
C ARG A 408 -17.48 -1.46 -2.55
N GLU A 409 -16.51 -2.17 -3.14
CA GLU A 409 -16.75 -3.50 -3.67
C GLU A 409 -17.01 -4.53 -2.56
N ILE A 410 -16.36 -4.39 -1.39
CA ILE A 410 -16.67 -5.22 -0.20
C ILE A 410 -18.11 -5.00 0.23
N VAL A 411 -18.59 -3.75 0.33
CA VAL A 411 -19.99 -3.47 0.70
C VAL A 411 -20.94 -4.13 -0.29
N ARG A 412 -20.70 -4.03 -1.60
CA ARG A 412 -21.51 -4.68 -2.64
C ARG A 412 -21.48 -6.20 -2.55
N MET A 413 -20.33 -6.78 -2.24
CA MET A 413 -20.21 -8.21 -2.00
C MET A 413 -21.03 -8.61 -0.79
N MET A 414 -20.96 -7.85 0.30
CA MET A 414 -21.73 -8.10 1.52
C MET A 414 -23.24 -7.97 1.31
N GLU A 415 -23.70 -7.05 0.45
CA GLU A 415 -25.11 -6.94 0.07
C GLU A 415 -25.60 -8.21 -0.64
N ARG A 416 -24.78 -8.81 -1.51
CA ARG A 416 -25.10 -10.09 -2.18
C ARG A 416 -25.11 -11.26 -1.18
N LEU A 417 -24.09 -11.37 -0.34
CA LEU A 417 -23.99 -12.44 0.68
C LEU A 417 -25.10 -12.35 1.73
N SER A 418 -25.57 -11.13 2.07
CA SER A 418 -26.62 -10.96 3.09
C SER A 418 -27.99 -11.43 2.65
N ASP A 419 -28.21 -11.60 1.36
CA ASP A 419 -29.44 -12.22 0.85
C ASP A 419 -29.45 -13.74 1.04
N GLU A 420 -28.25 -14.35 1.18
CA GLU A 420 -28.05 -15.79 1.41
C GLU A 420 -27.83 -16.13 2.88
N ASP A 421 -27.04 -15.32 3.63
CA ASP A 421 -26.77 -15.53 5.06
C ASP A 421 -26.68 -14.20 5.83
N ALA A 422 -27.69 -13.91 6.65
CA ALA A 422 -27.80 -12.66 7.41
C ALA A 422 -26.84 -12.58 8.63
N SER A 423 -26.09 -13.63 8.94
CA SER A 423 -25.28 -13.76 10.19
C SER A 423 -23.81 -13.42 10.05
N TYR A 424 -23.39 -12.71 8.99
CA TYR A 424 -21.98 -12.37 8.80
C TYR A 424 -21.47 -11.39 9.86
N ASP A 425 -20.47 -11.83 10.61
CA ASP A 425 -19.84 -11.07 11.68
C ASP A 425 -18.34 -10.90 11.42
N VAL A 426 -17.83 -9.70 11.68
CA VAL A 426 -16.40 -9.35 11.57
C VAL A 426 -15.86 -8.98 12.95
N VAL A 427 -14.60 -9.31 13.15
CA VAL A 427 -13.86 -8.99 14.38
C VAL A 427 -13.04 -7.72 14.18
N PHE A 428 -13.48 -6.62 14.77
CA PHE A 428 -12.73 -5.37 14.81
C PHE A 428 -11.81 -5.34 16.04
N ARG A 429 -10.52 -5.12 15.81
CA ARG A 429 -9.52 -4.97 16.88
C ARG A 429 -9.38 -3.51 17.29
N ALA A 430 -10.07 -3.11 18.34
CA ALA A 430 -9.81 -1.85 19.01
C ALA A 430 -8.48 -1.92 19.79
N LYS A 431 -7.93 -0.78 20.20
CA LYS A 431 -6.64 -0.76 20.94
C LYS A 431 -6.65 -1.59 22.22
N SER A 432 -7.77 -1.66 22.93
CA SER A 432 -7.89 -2.32 24.26
C SER A 432 -8.82 -3.53 24.31
N HIS A 433 -9.64 -3.73 23.28
CA HIS A 433 -10.63 -4.82 23.26
C HIS A 433 -10.96 -5.23 21.82
N VAL A 434 -11.64 -6.35 21.71
CA VAL A 434 -12.13 -6.89 20.44
C VAL A 434 -13.64 -6.65 20.39
N GLU A 435 -14.11 -5.98 19.34
CA GLU A 435 -15.53 -5.73 19.09
C GLU A 435 -15.99 -6.63 17.93
N LYS A 436 -17.07 -7.38 18.15
CA LYS A 436 -17.70 -8.20 17.12
C LYS A 436 -18.83 -7.38 16.49
N ILE A 437 -18.76 -7.14 15.19
CA ILE A 437 -19.71 -6.28 14.46
C ILE A 437 -20.39 -7.13 13.41
N GLY A 438 -21.74 -7.23 13.50
CA GLY A 438 -22.56 -7.93 12.52
C GLY A 438 -22.92 -7.03 11.33
N TRP A 439 -22.99 -7.63 10.14
CA TRP A 439 -23.42 -6.92 8.93
C TRP A 439 -24.83 -6.31 9.09
N GLY A 440 -25.76 -7.02 9.72
CA GLY A 440 -27.12 -6.54 9.96
C GLY A 440 -27.20 -5.23 10.76
N ASP A 441 -26.20 -4.97 11.65
CA ASP A 441 -26.13 -3.77 12.48
C ASP A 441 -25.63 -2.54 11.73
N VAL A 442 -24.92 -2.75 10.62
CA VAL A 442 -24.20 -1.68 9.89
C VAL A 442 -24.75 -1.42 8.50
N LYS A 443 -25.62 -2.28 7.98
CA LYS A 443 -26.19 -2.15 6.63
C LYS A 443 -26.80 -0.76 6.42
N LEU A 444 -26.31 -0.06 5.40
CA LEU A 444 -26.75 1.25 4.95
C LEU A 444 -27.38 1.12 3.56
N ASP A 445 -28.46 1.84 3.31
CA ASP A 445 -29.09 1.86 1.99
C ASP A 445 -28.19 2.53 0.95
N GLU A 446 -28.15 1.98 -0.28
CA GLU A 446 -27.38 2.53 -1.39
C GLU A 446 -27.82 3.98 -1.67
N GLY A 447 -26.88 4.91 -1.69
CA GLY A 447 -27.14 6.36 -1.86
C GLY A 447 -27.36 7.15 -0.56
N SER A 448 -27.45 6.51 0.61
CA SER A 448 -27.55 7.19 1.91
C SER A 448 -26.20 7.64 2.46
N TYR A 449 -25.08 7.21 1.86
CA TYR A 449 -23.73 7.48 2.30
C TYR A 449 -22.78 7.88 1.17
N ALA A 450 -21.74 8.62 1.52
CA ALA A 450 -20.61 8.93 0.66
C ALA A 450 -19.33 8.37 1.28
N LEU A 451 -18.55 7.61 0.51
CA LEU A 451 -17.25 7.12 0.92
C LEU A 451 -16.18 8.18 0.70
N GLN A 452 -15.47 8.51 1.75
CA GLN A 452 -14.34 9.42 1.72
C GLN A 452 -13.17 8.81 2.51
N VAL A 453 -11.94 9.17 2.16
CA VAL A 453 -10.78 8.83 2.99
C VAL A 453 -10.49 9.96 3.95
N TRP A 454 -10.25 9.61 5.20
CA TRP A 454 -9.67 10.56 6.12
C TRP A 454 -8.23 10.85 5.68
N PRO A 455 -7.84 12.12 5.48
CA PRO A 455 -6.46 12.45 5.16
C PRO A 455 -5.57 11.95 6.28
N THR A 456 -4.74 10.98 5.97
CA THR A 456 -3.83 10.38 6.92
C THR A 456 -2.79 11.39 7.38
N ASN A 457 -2.72 11.57 8.67
CA ASN A 457 -1.69 12.23 9.46
C ASN A 457 -0.89 13.37 8.80
N LEU A 458 -1.20 14.59 9.22
CA LEU A 458 -0.31 15.75 9.09
C LEU A 458 1.01 15.61 9.88
N LEU A 459 1.13 14.55 10.69
CA LEU A 459 2.33 14.27 11.48
C LEU A 459 3.34 13.49 10.64
N PRO A 460 4.64 13.75 10.78
CA PRO A 460 5.70 13.00 10.13
C PRO A 460 5.56 11.49 10.38
N SER A 461 5.85 10.67 9.38
CA SER A 461 5.75 9.21 9.46
C SER A 461 6.83 8.59 10.35
N THR A 462 7.96 9.25 10.54
CA THR A 462 9.06 8.75 11.37
C THR A 462 8.77 8.99 12.86
N PRO A 463 9.06 8.00 13.75
CA PRO A 463 8.84 8.16 15.19
C PRO A 463 9.53 9.40 15.76
N GLN A 464 10.75 9.70 15.30
CA GLN A 464 11.51 10.88 15.71
C GLN A 464 10.87 12.18 15.22
N GLY A 465 10.39 12.23 13.98
CA GLY A 465 9.69 13.41 13.44
C GLY A 465 8.36 13.67 14.14
N ARG A 466 7.63 12.62 14.53
CA ARG A 466 6.41 12.73 15.34
C ARG A 466 6.73 13.32 16.70
N LEU A 467 7.77 12.79 17.38
CA LEU A 467 8.22 13.29 18.68
C LEU A 467 8.58 14.79 18.62
N GLU A 468 9.38 15.20 17.63
CA GLU A 468 9.75 16.61 17.43
C GLU A 468 8.52 17.49 17.22
N THR A 469 7.58 17.07 16.35
CA THR A 469 6.37 17.85 16.07
C THR A 469 5.48 17.98 17.31
N ILE A 470 5.35 16.91 18.08
CA ILE A 470 4.58 16.90 19.33
C ILE A 470 5.26 17.79 20.39
N MET A 471 6.59 17.72 20.49
CA MET A 471 7.35 18.59 21.38
C MET A 471 7.25 20.07 20.97
N ASP A 472 7.28 20.36 19.67
CA ASP A 472 7.05 21.73 19.16
C ASP A 472 5.63 22.22 19.48
N MET A 473 4.61 21.37 19.38
CA MET A 473 3.23 21.70 19.80
C MET A 473 3.13 21.96 21.30
N LEU A 474 3.79 21.18 22.13
CA LEU A 474 3.85 21.37 23.58
C LEU A 474 4.58 22.68 23.93
N ASN A 475 5.77 22.89 23.35
CA ASN A 475 6.60 24.06 23.63
C ASN A 475 5.97 25.36 23.13
N SER A 476 5.16 25.34 22.07
CA SER A 476 4.43 26.50 21.55
C SER A 476 3.23 26.88 22.40
N GLY A 477 2.86 26.10 23.41
CA GLY A 477 1.65 26.29 24.23
C GLY A 477 0.36 26.14 23.41
N PHE A 478 0.41 25.55 22.24
CA PHE A 478 -0.74 25.34 21.36
C PHE A 478 -1.76 24.38 21.98
N ALA A 479 -1.28 23.38 22.68
CA ALA A 479 -2.10 22.40 23.38
C ALA A 479 -2.91 23.05 24.53
N ASP A 480 -2.27 23.90 25.32
CA ASP A 480 -2.93 24.62 26.43
C ASP A 480 -3.99 25.60 25.92
N LYS A 481 -3.71 26.30 24.81
CA LYS A 481 -4.67 27.22 24.17
C LYS A 481 -5.91 26.53 23.63
N LEU A 482 -5.76 25.29 23.14
CA LEU A 482 -6.88 24.47 22.64
C LEU A 482 -7.56 23.68 23.78
N GLY A 483 -7.04 23.72 25.00
CA GLY A 483 -7.53 22.92 26.12
C GLY A 483 -7.42 21.42 25.87
N ILE A 484 -6.40 20.98 25.12
CA ILE A 484 -6.12 19.56 24.88
C ILE A 484 -5.35 19.03 26.08
N PRO A 485 -5.89 18.05 26.83
CA PRO A 485 -5.15 17.46 27.94
C PRO A 485 -3.86 16.79 27.45
N GLY A 486 -2.80 16.87 28.25
CA GLY A 486 -1.51 16.24 27.93
C GLY A 486 -1.60 14.76 27.59
N GLU A 487 -2.56 14.06 28.18
CA GLU A 487 -2.86 12.63 27.92
C GLU A 487 -3.29 12.37 26.47
N GLN A 488 -4.05 13.27 25.84
CA GLN A 488 -4.41 13.14 24.41
C GLN A 488 -3.22 13.36 23.49
N ILE A 489 -2.29 14.21 23.89
CA ILE A 489 -1.06 14.45 23.15
C ILE A 489 -0.16 13.21 23.21
N LEU A 490 -0.13 12.53 24.35
CA LEU A 490 0.60 11.29 24.51
C LEU A 490 0.04 10.16 23.63
N LYS A 491 -1.29 10.11 23.42
CA LYS A 491 -1.91 9.16 22.47
C LYS A 491 -1.41 9.35 21.01
N LEU A 492 -0.94 10.55 20.66
CA LEU A 492 -0.35 10.83 19.34
C LEU A 492 1.08 10.29 19.19
N MET A 493 1.73 9.92 20.30
CA MET A 493 3.14 9.47 20.29
C MET A 493 3.33 8.04 19.80
N ASP A 494 2.31 7.20 19.88
CA ASP A 494 2.25 5.81 19.31
C ASP A 494 3.55 5.00 19.50
N PHE A 495 4.05 4.92 20.73
CA PHE A 495 5.22 4.12 21.08
C PHE A 495 4.78 2.76 21.66
N PRO A 496 5.17 1.62 21.07
CA PRO A 496 4.75 0.29 21.50
C PRO A 496 5.16 -0.04 22.95
N ASP A 497 6.34 0.39 23.39
CA ASP A 497 6.87 0.10 24.73
C ASP A 497 6.25 0.96 25.83
N THR A 498 5.61 2.06 25.48
CA THR A 498 4.94 2.93 26.45
C THR A 498 3.50 2.49 26.72
N GLU A 499 2.96 1.57 25.95
CA GLU A 499 1.58 1.10 26.08
C GLU A 499 1.28 0.49 27.45
N ALA A 500 2.22 -0.23 28.04
CA ALA A 500 2.08 -0.79 29.39
C ALA A 500 2.07 0.28 30.49
N VAL A 501 2.82 1.35 30.32
CA VAL A 501 2.85 2.49 31.27
C VAL A 501 1.64 3.40 31.07
N PHE A 502 1.26 3.63 29.81
CA PHE A 502 0.12 4.48 29.44
C PHE A 502 -1.22 3.79 29.61
N SER A 503 -1.31 2.44 29.54
CA SER A 503 -2.57 1.72 29.76
C SER A 503 -3.19 2.05 31.11
N THR A 504 -2.38 2.26 32.14
CA THR A 504 -2.87 2.63 33.47
C THR A 504 -3.37 4.09 33.51
N VAL A 505 -2.76 4.99 32.74
CA VAL A 505 -3.15 6.42 32.66
C VAL A 505 -4.35 6.61 31.74
N THR A 506 -4.39 5.88 30.62
CA THR A 506 -5.49 5.94 29.64
C THR A 506 -6.71 5.12 30.03
N ALA A 507 -6.56 4.12 30.93
CA ALA A 507 -7.65 3.26 31.37
C ALA A 507 -8.85 4.04 31.93
N ALA A 508 -8.59 5.13 32.67
CA ALA A 508 -9.66 5.98 33.19
C ALA A 508 -10.45 6.67 32.05
N TRP A 509 -9.76 7.11 31.00
CA TRP A 509 -10.39 7.73 29.83
C TRP A 509 -11.18 6.70 29.01
N GLU A 510 -10.59 5.55 28.73
CA GLU A 510 -11.21 4.47 27.95
C GLU A 510 -12.45 3.91 28.65
N LEU A 511 -12.40 3.80 29.97
CA LEU A 511 -13.56 3.41 30.76
C LEU A 511 -14.71 4.39 30.60
N VAL A 512 -14.43 5.70 30.70
CA VAL A 512 -15.45 6.75 30.52
C VAL A 512 -16.02 6.72 29.10
N GLU A 513 -15.18 6.64 28.08
CA GLU A 513 -15.63 6.52 26.68
C GLU A 513 -16.54 5.31 26.47
N LYS A 514 -16.16 4.15 26.99
CA LYS A 514 -16.97 2.93 26.91
C LYS A 514 -18.32 3.06 27.62
N LEU A 515 -18.37 3.70 28.78
CA LEU A 515 -19.62 3.95 29.51
C LEU A 515 -20.53 4.92 28.74
N LEU A 516 -19.95 5.98 28.17
CA LEU A 516 -20.68 6.95 27.36
C LEU A 516 -21.20 6.30 26.05
N GLU A 517 -20.39 5.48 25.38
CA GLU A 517 -20.83 4.71 24.20
C GLU A 517 -22.00 3.79 24.53
N LYS A 518 -21.93 3.07 25.65
CA LYS A 518 -23.00 2.20 26.11
C LYS A 518 -24.30 2.96 26.37
N MET A 519 -24.23 4.15 26.99
CA MET A 519 -25.38 5.03 27.17
C MET A 519 -25.93 5.54 25.85
N LEU A 520 -25.05 5.84 24.90
CA LEU A 520 -25.42 6.35 23.58
C LEU A 520 -26.12 5.27 22.74
N ASP A 521 -25.56 4.08 22.67
CA ASP A 521 -26.02 3.01 21.79
C ASP A 521 -27.20 2.23 22.39
N ALA A 522 -27.02 1.67 23.59
CA ALA A 522 -28.01 0.83 24.24
C ALA A 522 -29.01 1.62 25.10
N GLY A 523 -28.64 2.82 25.58
CA GLY A 523 -29.41 3.55 26.57
C GLY A 523 -29.30 2.99 27.97
N ASP A 524 -28.31 2.17 28.20
CA ASP A 524 -28.04 1.59 29.51
C ASP A 524 -27.32 2.59 30.40
N TYR A 525 -27.99 3.05 31.44
CA TYR A 525 -27.37 3.92 32.42
C TYR A 525 -26.50 3.15 33.41
N SER A 526 -25.24 3.55 33.53
CA SER A 526 -24.31 3.05 34.54
C SER A 526 -23.89 4.19 35.46
N ALA A 527 -24.23 4.13 36.74
CA ALA A 527 -23.91 5.19 37.69
C ALA A 527 -22.38 5.30 37.87
N PRO A 528 -21.84 6.54 38.00
CA PRO A 528 -20.42 6.73 38.27
C PRO A 528 -20.06 6.24 39.66
N GLU A 529 -18.86 5.65 39.80
CA GLU A 529 -18.36 5.18 41.08
C GLU A 529 -17.45 6.22 41.76
N PRO A 530 -17.42 6.27 43.12
CA PRO A 530 -16.59 7.24 43.86
C PRO A 530 -15.07 7.10 43.60
N PHE A 531 -14.63 5.93 43.10
CA PHE A 531 -13.22 5.63 42.80
C PHE A 531 -12.77 6.10 41.40
N TYR A 532 -13.70 6.59 40.57
CA TYR A 532 -13.37 7.14 39.27
C TYR A 532 -12.65 8.49 39.41
N ASN A 533 -11.85 8.85 38.41
CA ASN A 533 -11.34 10.21 38.30
C ASN A 533 -12.49 11.14 37.88
N LEU A 534 -13.28 11.59 38.86
CA LEU A 534 -14.52 12.36 38.66
C LEU A 534 -14.29 13.64 37.85
N SER A 535 -13.14 14.32 38.02
CA SER A 535 -12.80 15.53 37.26
C SER A 535 -12.63 15.20 35.77
N LEU A 536 -11.95 14.12 35.46
CA LEU A 536 -11.79 13.60 34.08
C LEU A 536 -13.15 13.18 33.51
N CYS A 537 -13.95 12.47 34.29
CA CYS A 537 -15.29 12.04 33.92
C CYS A 537 -16.17 13.20 33.46
N VAL A 538 -16.23 14.28 34.27
CA VAL A 538 -17.01 15.47 33.93
C VAL A 538 -16.45 16.17 32.68
N LEU A 539 -15.13 16.30 32.55
CA LEU A 539 -14.50 16.95 31.40
C LEU A 539 -14.85 16.18 30.09
N VAL A 540 -14.71 14.88 30.08
CA VAL A 540 -15.01 14.02 28.93
C VAL A 540 -16.49 14.07 28.61
N ALA A 541 -17.36 13.90 29.59
CA ALA A 541 -18.81 13.92 29.40
C ALA A 541 -19.33 15.27 28.88
N VAL A 542 -18.78 16.41 29.32
CA VAL A 542 -19.15 17.73 28.79
C VAL A 542 -18.73 17.88 27.32
N ARG A 543 -17.58 17.37 26.93
CA ARG A 543 -17.18 17.35 25.51
C ARG A 543 -18.13 16.51 24.67
N HIS A 544 -18.45 15.30 25.12
CA HIS A 544 -19.43 14.45 24.46
C HIS A 544 -20.82 15.08 24.43
N TYR A 545 -21.21 15.82 25.48
CA TYR A 545 -22.47 16.56 25.47
C TYR A 545 -22.56 17.57 24.33
N MET A 546 -21.49 18.36 24.08
CA MET A 546 -21.44 19.30 22.97
C MET A 546 -21.46 18.57 21.62
N GLN A 547 -20.74 17.47 21.51
CA GLN A 547 -20.68 16.64 20.31
C GLN A 547 -22.05 15.98 20.01
N TRP A 548 -22.70 15.45 21.02
CA TRP A 548 -24.01 14.82 20.89
C TRP A 548 -25.10 15.85 20.51
N ARG A 549 -24.99 17.08 21.00
CA ARG A 549 -25.83 18.19 20.55
C ARG A 549 -25.62 18.54 19.08
N LEU A 550 -24.37 18.53 18.62
CA LEU A 550 -24.05 18.74 17.20
C LEU A 550 -24.57 17.60 16.32
N TRP A 551 -24.73 16.40 16.87
CA TRP A 551 -25.20 15.22 16.19
C TRP A 551 -26.72 15.02 16.27
N ASP A 552 -27.44 15.95 16.89
CA ASP A 552 -28.88 15.86 17.12
C ASP A 552 -29.32 14.53 17.77
N VAL A 553 -28.55 14.10 18.79
CA VAL A 553 -28.86 12.87 19.54
C VAL A 553 -30.22 13.04 20.23
N PRO A 554 -31.07 11.99 20.26
CA PRO A 554 -32.37 12.01 20.93
C PRO A 554 -32.30 12.48 22.40
N GLU A 555 -33.30 13.25 22.83
CA GLU A 555 -33.29 13.88 24.18
C GLU A 555 -33.26 12.85 25.32
N ASP A 556 -33.86 11.68 25.14
CA ASP A 556 -33.77 10.59 26.13
C ASP A 556 -32.32 10.18 26.42
N ARG A 557 -31.47 10.11 25.40
CA ARG A 557 -30.04 9.83 25.55
C ARG A 557 -29.28 11.01 26.15
N MET A 558 -29.67 12.23 25.75
CA MET A 558 -29.11 13.47 26.30
C MET A 558 -29.42 13.61 27.80
N ASP A 559 -30.61 13.17 28.23
CA ASP A 559 -31.01 13.20 29.65
C ASP A 559 -30.18 12.23 30.50
N LEU A 560 -29.86 11.03 29.97
CA LEU A 560 -28.95 10.09 30.63
C LEU A 560 -27.57 10.71 30.84
N LEU A 561 -27.05 11.40 29.83
CA LEU A 561 -25.75 12.07 29.94
C LEU A 561 -25.78 13.22 30.94
N ARG A 562 -26.87 14.03 30.96
CA ARG A 562 -27.05 15.10 31.96
C ARG A 562 -27.10 14.56 33.38
N GLN A 563 -27.86 13.47 33.58
CA GLN A 563 -27.93 12.76 34.86
C GLN A 563 -26.53 12.28 35.27
N TRP A 564 -25.79 11.61 34.37
CA TRP A 564 -24.45 11.11 34.66
C TRP A 564 -23.46 12.22 35.03
N ILE A 565 -23.50 13.38 34.34
CA ILE A 565 -22.69 14.56 34.68
C ILE A 565 -23.07 15.09 36.07
N SER A 566 -24.37 15.10 36.39
CA SER A 566 -24.88 15.56 37.71
C SER A 566 -24.40 14.62 38.82
N ASP A 567 -24.47 13.31 38.60
CA ASP A 567 -24.06 12.31 39.58
C ASP A 567 -22.53 12.34 39.80
N CYS A 568 -21.73 12.52 38.76
CA CYS A 568 -20.29 12.75 38.88
C CYS A 568 -19.97 13.99 39.72
N LYS A 569 -20.70 15.12 39.49
CA LYS A 569 -20.50 16.35 40.28
C LYS A 569 -20.93 16.19 41.72
N ALA A 570 -21.97 15.40 41.99
CA ALA A 570 -22.44 15.12 43.36
C ALA A 570 -21.43 14.27 44.18
N LEU A 571 -20.69 13.43 43.52
CA LEU A 571 -19.63 12.61 44.13
C LEU A 571 -18.30 13.39 44.32
N MET A 572 -18.13 14.53 43.67
CA MET A 572 -16.92 15.35 43.84
C MET A 572 -16.85 15.98 45.24
N PRO A 573 -15.67 16.00 45.89
CA PRO A 573 -15.50 16.74 47.13
C PRO A 573 -15.79 18.22 46.89
N PRO A 574 -16.42 18.94 47.86
CA PRO A 574 -16.70 20.35 47.73
C PRO A 574 -15.40 21.12 47.47
N PRO A 575 -15.43 22.17 46.62
CA PRO A 575 -14.23 22.96 46.33
C PRO A 575 -13.63 23.47 47.64
N ALA A 576 -12.32 23.34 47.79
CA ALA A 576 -11.61 23.84 48.97
C ALA A 576 -11.92 25.33 49.14
N PRO A 577 -12.23 25.78 50.37
CA PRO A 577 -12.46 27.21 50.61
C PRO A 577 -11.25 28.02 50.11
N PRO A 578 -11.46 29.19 49.53
CA PRO A 578 -10.36 30.02 49.02
C PRO A 578 -9.33 30.21 50.14
N ALA A 579 -8.07 29.92 49.84
CA ALA A 579 -6.97 30.08 50.79
C ALA A 579 -7.06 31.52 51.38
N ALA A 580 -7.10 31.63 52.72
CA ALA A 580 -7.06 32.92 53.37
C ALA A 580 -5.87 33.71 52.82
N PRO A 581 -6.05 35.00 52.53
CA PRO A 581 -4.96 35.84 52.02
C PRO A 581 -3.76 35.70 52.98
N PRO A 582 -2.53 35.58 52.46
CA PRO A 582 -1.36 35.43 53.32
C PRO A 582 -1.34 36.57 54.34
N VAL A 583 -1.35 36.23 55.63
CA VAL A 583 -1.20 37.18 56.71
C VAL A 583 0.13 37.90 56.47
N ALA A 584 0.05 39.18 56.25
CA ALA A 584 1.25 40.01 56.06
C ALA A 584 2.21 39.78 57.24
N PRO A 585 3.50 39.60 57.01
CA PRO A 585 4.46 39.38 58.06
C PRO A 585 4.39 40.62 59.02
N PRO A 586 4.46 40.44 60.36
CA PRO A 586 4.43 41.55 61.29
C PRO A 586 5.57 42.49 60.92
N GLY A 587 5.18 43.81 60.77
CA GLY A 587 6.15 44.85 60.46
C GLY A 587 7.25 44.92 61.54
N PRO A 588 8.47 45.33 61.18
CA PRO A 588 9.56 45.36 62.10
C PRO A 588 9.18 46.26 63.31
N ALA A 589 9.45 45.80 64.54
CA ALA A 589 9.24 46.49 65.75
C ALA A 589 9.93 47.87 65.67
N PRO A 590 9.32 48.95 66.21
CA PRO A 590 9.94 50.28 66.20
C PRO A 590 11.24 50.26 67.00
N ASP A 591 12.32 50.67 66.38
CA ASP A 591 13.66 50.80 66.95
C ASP A 591 13.58 51.82 68.13
N ALA A 592 13.65 51.35 69.35
CA ALA A 592 13.79 52.16 70.54
C ALA A 592 15.27 52.50 70.68
N GLY A 593 15.64 53.72 70.23
CA GLY A 593 16.96 54.20 70.59
C GLY A 593 17.74 54.90 69.47
N ALA A 594 17.22 55.96 68.91
CA ALA A 594 18.07 56.97 68.28
C ALA A 594 17.88 58.31 69.06
N LEU A 595 18.85 58.63 69.86
CA LEU A 595 19.03 59.97 70.46
C LEU A 595 19.24 61.00 69.34
N PRO A 596 18.68 62.25 69.53
CA PRO A 596 18.82 63.27 68.53
C PRO A 596 20.27 63.77 68.41
N PRO A 597 20.76 64.19 67.26
CA PRO A 597 22.10 64.68 67.03
C PRO A 597 22.13 66.20 67.32
N GLU A 598 22.17 66.60 68.56
CA GLU A 598 22.63 67.89 68.95
C GLU A 598 23.62 67.68 70.10
N LEU A 599 24.89 67.77 69.78
CA LEU A 599 26.03 68.09 70.61
C LEU A 599 27.31 67.34 70.11
N ALA A 600 27.81 67.75 68.96
CA ALA A 600 29.19 67.49 68.62
C ALA A 600 29.65 68.60 67.64
N ALA A 601 29.73 69.83 68.17
CA ALA A 601 30.56 70.87 67.58
C ALA A 601 31.15 71.61 68.72
N ALA A 602 32.32 71.15 69.14
CA ALA A 602 33.41 71.91 69.74
C ALA A 602 34.68 71.14 69.60
#